data_ec5414daf803c854d6f364e3210b960a
#
_entry.id   ec5414daf803c854d6f364e3210b960a
#
_cell.length_a   1.000
_cell.length_b   1.000
_cell.length_c   1.000
_cell.angle_alpha   90.00
_cell.angle_beta   90.00
_cell.angle_gamma   90.00
#
_symmetry.space_group_name_H-M   'P 1'
#
loop_
_entity.id
_entity.type
_entity.pdbx_description
1 polymer ?
#
loop_
_entity_poly.entity_id
_entity_poly.type
_entity_poly.pdbx_seq_one_letter_code
_entity_poly.pdbx_strand_id
1 'polypeptide(L)'
;SPSIKSLVAEVDNQVIGYVSYSPIFLKSDSSISGYILAPLAVAPKHQKKGIGSNLIKSGLDMLTENDVGAVLVYGDPDYYGRFGFKAEIGLSFVPPYSLQYPFGWTGMMLNETPVPEQPIQFDCVAALSKPELW
;
A
#
# COMPACT_ATOMS: atom_id res chain seq x y z
N SER A 1 8.51 16.96 1.02
CA SER A 1 7.25 16.51 0.44
C SER A 1 7.22 15.00 0.27
N PRO A 2 6.04 14.37 0.29
CA PRO A 2 5.95 12.92 0.15
C PRO A 2 6.45 12.46 -1.20
N SER A 3 7.18 11.35 -1.21
CA SER A 3 7.72 10.78 -2.45
C SER A 3 7.44 9.28 -2.51
N ILE A 4 7.45 8.73 -3.72
CA ILE A 4 7.34 7.28 -3.91
C ILE A 4 8.56 6.62 -3.27
N LYS A 5 8.30 5.56 -2.50
CA LYS A 5 9.34 4.77 -1.84
C LYS A 5 9.33 3.37 -2.43
N SER A 6 10.50 2.91 -2.87
CA SER A 6 10.62 1.62 -3.53
C SER A 6 11.74 0.81 -2.90
N LEU A 7 11.53 -0.50 -2.82
CA LEU A 7 12.51 -1.46 -2.36
C LEU A 7 12.69 -2.54 -3.41
N VAL A 8 13.91 -3.03 -3.54
CA VAL A 8 14.22 -4.12 -4.47
C VAL A 8 14.88 -5.27 -3.72
N ALA A 9 14.67 -6.47 -4.23
CA ALA A 9 15.39 -7.67 -3.81
C ALA A 9 16.34 -8.08 -4.92
N GLU A 10 17.60 -8.36 -4.59
CA GLU A 10 18.62 -8.71 -5.56
C GLU A 10 19.28 -10.04 -5.23
N VAL A 11 19.60 -10.80 -6.26
CA VAL A 11 20.42 -12.02 -6.19
C VAL A 11 21.42 -11.95 -7.33
N ASP A 12 22.71 -12.13 -7.02
CA ASP A 12 23.81 -12.11 -8.01
C ASP A 12 23.76 -10.87 -8.91
N ASN A 13 23.51 -9.69 -8.29
CA ASN A 13 23.43 -8.38 -8.96
C ASN A 13 22.25 -8.24 -9.91
N GLN A 14 21.25 -9.14 -9.81
CA GLN A 14 20.02 -9.03 -10.59
C GLN A 14 18.84 -8.70 -9.68
N VAL A 15 18.01 -7.76 -10.10
CA VAL A 15 16.77 -7.45 -9.39
C VAL A 15 15.77 -8.56 -9.67
N ILE A 16 15.34 -9.24 -8.61
CA ILE A 16 14.40 -10.37 -8.72
C ILE A 16 13.02 -10.03 -8.15
N GLY A 17 12.89 -8.90 -7.50
CA GLY A 17 11.61 -8.44 -6.98
C GLY A 17 11.66 -6.99 -6.60
N TYR A 18 10.49 -6.36 -6.56
CA TYR A 18 10.39 -5.00 -6.05
C TYR A 18 8.99 -4.72 -5.53
N VAL A 19 8.92 -3.70 -4.66
CA VAL A 19 7.66 -3.15 -4.18
C VAL A 19 7.77 -1.63 -4.18
N SER A 20 6.69 -0.96 -4.55
CA SER A 20 6.59 0.49 -4.45
C SER A 20 5.45 0.88 -3.54
N TYR A 21 5.67 1.94 -2.78
CA TYR A 21 4.67 2.59 -1.95
C TYR A 21 4.56 4.02 -2.44
N SER A 22 3.37 4.41 -2.87
CA SER A 22 3.11 5.73 -3.42
C SER A 22 2.27 6.55 -2.46
N PRO A 23 2.58 7.84 -2.27
CA PRO A 23 1.80 8.68 -1.36
C PRO A 23 0.38 8.86 -1.89
N ILE A 24 -0.57 8.96 -0.95
CA ILE A 24 -1.93 9.38 -1.24
C ILE A 24 -2.14 10.74 -0.59
N PHE A 25 -3.06 11.52 -1.14
CA PHE A 25 -3.31 12.88 -0.70
C PHE A 25 -4.75 12.99 -0.21
N LEU A 26 -4.93 13.00 1.12
CA LEU A 26 -6.25 13.03 1.73
C LEU A 26 -6.89 14.41 1.54
N LYS A 27 -8.16 14.42 1.11
CA LYS A 27 -8.83 15.66 0.75
C LYS A 27 -9.30 16.48 1.93
N SER A 28 -9.68 15.84 3.03
CA SER A 28 -10.30 16.53 4.15
C SER A 28 -9.48 16.52 5.43
N ASP A 29 -8.36 15.78 5.47
CA ASP A 29 -7.51 15.68 6.65
C ASP A 29 -6.07 15.45 6.24
N SER A 30 -5.27 16.51 6.32
CA SER A 30 -3.84 16.45 5.99
C SER A 30 -2.98 16.01 7.16
N SER A 31 -3.57 15.73 8.34
CA SER A 31 -2.80 15.30 9.51
C SER A 31 -2.33 13.84 9.40
N ILE A 32 -2.98 13.03 8.55
CA ILE A 32 -2.62 11.64 8.34
C ILE A 32 -1.79 11.51 7.07
N SER A 33 -0.57 10.98 7.22
CA SER A 33 0.27 10.62 6.08
C SER A 33 -0.12 9.22 5.62
N GLY A 34 -0.48 9.06 4.35
CA GLY A 34 -0.93 7.78 3.82
C GLY A 34 -0.18 7.38 2.56
N TYR A 35 -0.05 6.07 2.36
CA TYR A 35 0.59 5.47 1.19
C TYR A 35 -0.26 4.31 0.68
N ILE A 36 -0.11 4.00 -0.60
CA ILE A 36 -0.72 2.83 -1.22
C ILE A 36 0.40 1.92 -1.73
N LEU A 37 0.29 0.64 -1.41
CA LEU A 37 1.22 -0.38 -1.88
C LEU A 37 0.81 -0.77 -3.30
N ALA A 38 1.64 -0.40 -4.28
CA ALA A 38 1.44 -0.78 -5.69
C ALA A 38 2.61 -0.28 -6.53
N PRO A 39 3.20 -1.11 -7.35
CA PRO A 39 2.99 -2.56 -7.46
C PRO A 39 3.95 -3.37 -6.58
N LEU A 40 3.67 -4.67 -6.49
CA LEU A 40 4.56 -5.69 -5.93
C LEU A 40 4.80 -6.73 -7.01
N ALA A 41 6.05 -7.05 -7.28
CA ALA A 41 6.39 -8.05 -8.27
C ALA A 41 7.61 -8.86 -7.84
N VAL A 42 7.57 -10.16 -8.09
CA VAL A 42 8.70 -11.08 -7.86
C VAL A 42 8.87 -11.91 -9.12
N ALA A 43 10.11 -12.02 -9.61
CA ALA A 43 10.41 -12.81 -10.81
C ALA A 43 9.90 -14.25 -10.65
N PRO A 44 9.33 -14.86 -11.71
CA PRO A 44 8.73 -16.20 -11.60
C PRO A 44 9.63 -17.26 -10.99
N LYS A 45 10.93 -17.24 -11.29
CA LYS A 45 11.88 -18.20 -10.74
C LYS A 45 12.11 -18.05 -9.24
N HIS A 46 11.74 -16.93 -8.67
CA HIS A 46 11.98 -16.59 -7.27
C HIS A 46 10.72 -16.48 -6.44
N GLN A 47 9.56 -16.79 -7.02
CA GLN A 47 8.30 -16.78 -6.29
C GLN A 47 8.23 -17.94 -5.29
N LYS A 48 7.37 -17.80 -4.28
CA LYS A 48 7.13 -18.81 -3.22
C LYS A 48 8.36 -19.05 -2.34
N LYS A 49 9.26 -18.08 -2.25
CA LYS A 49 10.45 -18.14 -1.39
C LYS A 49 10.44 -17.07 -0.30
N GLY A 50 9.31 -16.39 -0.10
CA GLY A 50 9.18 -15.37 0.93
C GLY A 50 9.72 -14.00 0.53
N ILE A 51 10.14 -13.78 -0.71
CA ILE A 51 10.72 -12.51 -1.16
C ILE A 51 9.68 -11.40 -1.13
N GLY A 52 8.48 -11.65 -1.66
CA GLY A 52 7.38 -10.68 -1.62
C GLY A 52 7.02 -10.29 -0.19
N SER A 53 6.92 -11.29 0.70
CA SER A 53 6.63 -11.04 2.12
C SER A 53 7.70 -10.18 2.77
N ASN A 54 8.97 -10.45 2.49
CA ASN A 54 10.07 -9.66 3.04
C ASN A 54 10.05 -8.23 2.52
N LEU A 55 9.75 -8.02 1.23
CA LEU A 55 9.63 -6.69 0.65
C LEU A 55 8.49 -5.90 1.31
N ILE A 56 7.34 -6.54 1.52
CA ILE A 56 6.21 -5.89 2.19
C ILE A 56 6.58 -5.51 3.61
N LYS A 57 7.13 -6.43 4.38
CA LYS A 57 7.49 -6.17 5.78
C LYS A 57 8.55 -5.08 5.91
N SER A 58 9.59 -5.13 5.08
CA SER A 58 10.64 -4.11 5.09
C SER A 58 10.09 -2.74 4.72
N GLY A 59 9.16 -2.69 3.75
CA GLY A 59 8.51 -1.45 3.37
C GLY A 59 7.63 -0.89 4.48
N LEU A 60 6.87 -1.74 5.15
CA LEU A 60 6.04 -1.31 6.28
C LEU A 60 6.89 -0.77 7.44
N ASP A 61 8.03 -1.41 7.72
CA ASP A 61 8.97 -0.91 8.73
C ASP A 61 9.52 0.46 8.35
N MET A 62 9.90 0.63 7.09
CA MET A 62 10.39 1.93 6.60
C MET A 62 9.33 3.02 6.74
N LEU A 63 8.09 2.73 6.36
CA LEU A 63 6.99 3.68 6.49
C LEU A 63 6.70 4.01 7.95
N THR A 64 6.78 3.01 8.83
CA THR A 64 6.61 3.23 10.26
C THR A 64 7.70 4.16 10.82
N GLU A 65 8.94 3.97 10.41
CA GLU A 65 10.05 4.84 10.81
C GLU A 65 9.90 6.27 10.27
N ASN A 66 9.16 6.45 9.19
CA ASN A 66 8.92 7.76 8.59
C ASN A 66 7.58 8.38 9.03
N ASP A 67 7.03 7.92 10.14
CA ASP A 67 5.81 8.47 10.76
C ASP A 67 4.57 8.41 9.87
N VAL A 68 4.50 7.43 8.98
CA VAL A 68 3.34 7.21 8.13
C VAL A 68 2.19 6.67 8.98
N GLY A 69 0.97 7.19 8.75
CA GLY A 69 -0.19 6.83 9.56
C GLY A 69 -1.06 5.74 8.96
N ALA A 70 -1.08 5.58 7.63
CA ALA A 70 -1.96 4.61 6.98
C ALA A 70 -1.31 4.04 5.73
N VAL A 71 -1.57 2.76 5.47
CA VAL A 71 -1.17 2.11 4.22
C VAL A 71 -2.36 1.35 3.67
N LEU A 72 -2.65 1.54 2.39
CA LEU A 72 -3.74 0.88 1.70
C LEU A 72 -3.18 -0.06 0.64
N VAL A 73 -3.95 -1.08 0.28
CA VAL A 73 -3.60 -1.98 -0.81
C VAL A 73 -4.86 -2.48 -1.51
N TYR A 74 -4.75 -2.66 -2.81
CA TYR A 74 -5.81 -3.22 -3.63
C TYR A 74 -5.30 -4.52 -4.24
N GLY A 75 -5.77 -5.65 -3.73
CA GLY A 75 -5.33 -6.96 -4.19
C GLY A 75 -5.98 -8.10 -3.43
N ASP A 76 -5.30 -9.25 -3.33
CA ASP A 76 -5.84 -10.43 -2.67
C ASP A 76 -5.89 -10.21 -1.15
N PRO A 77 -7.10 -10.12 -0.56
CA PRO A 77 -7.22 -9.86 0.88
C PRO A 77 -6.68 -10.99 1.76
N ASP A 78 -6.69 -12.23 1.27
CA ASP A 78 -6.14 -13.35 2.03
C ASP A 78 -4.62 -13.24 2.12
N TYR A 79 -3.98 -12.82 1.05
CA TYR A 79 -2.53 -12.62 1.04
C TYR A 79 -2.13 -11.42 1.90
N TYR A 80 -2.72 -10.25 1.63
CA TYR A 80 -2.34 -9.03 2.35
C TYR A 80 -2.82 -9.02 3.81
N GLY A 81 -3.91 -9.73 4.10
CA GLY A 81 -4.39 -9.87 5.47
C GLY A 81 -3.36 -10.48 6.41
N ARG A 82 -2.44 -11.28 5.89
CA ARG A 82 -1.36 -11.88 6.70
C ARG A 82 -0.39 -10.83 7.27
N PHE A 83 -0.36 -9.64 6.69
CA PHE A 83 0.51 -8.54 7.13
C PHE A 83 -0.23 -7.53 8.00
N GLY A 84 -1.52 -7.72 8.22
CA GLY A 84 -2.33 -6.82 9.04
C GLY A 84 -3.24 -5.89 8.26
N PHE A 85 -3.32 -6.03 6.94
CA PHE A 85 -4.29 -5.27 6.14
C PHE A 85 -5.69 -5.80 6.39
N LYS A 86 -6.64 -4.90 6.65
CA LYS A 86 -8.02 -5.24 7.01
C LYS A 86 -9.04 -4.49 6.15
N ALA A 87 -10.12 -5.18 5.80
CA ALA A 87 -11.20 -4.58 5.01
C ALA A 87 -11.84 -3.40 5.73
N GLU A 88 -12.03 -3.51 7.04
CA GLU A 88 -12.67 -2.44 7.82
C GLU A 88 -11.87 -1.14 7.79
N ILE A 89 -10.53 -1.21 7.74
CA ILE A 89 -9.68 -0.03 7.61
C ILE A 89 -9.85 0.57 6.20
N GLY A 90 -9.90 -0.28 5.17
CA GLY A 90 -10.12 0.17 3.80
C GLY A 90 -11.37 1.00 3.63
N LEU A 91 -12.43 0.68 4.38
CA LEU A 91 -13.69 1.42 4.32
C LEU A 91 -13.55 2.88 4.76
N SER A 92 -12.50 3.21 5.51
CA SER A 92 -12.26 4.58 5.97
C SER A 92 -11.54 5.45 4.95
N PHE A 93 -11.12 4.88 3.82
CA PHE A 93 -10.39 5.59 2.77
C PHE A 93 -11.04 5.30 1.43
N VAL A 94 -11.58 6.36 0.80
CA VAL A 94 -12.37 6.22 -0.42
C VAL A 94 -11.47 6.45 -1.63
N PRO A 95 -11.24 5.41 -2.46
CA PRO A 95 -10.40 5.55 -3.64
C PRO A 95 -10.99 6.53 -4.65
N PRO A 96 -10.15 7.08 -5.55
CA PRO A 96 -10.60 8.09 -6.51
C PRO A 96 -11.50 7.52 -7.62
N TYR A 97 -11.56 6.20 -7.76
CA TYR A 97 -12.35 5.53 -8.80
C TYR A 97 -13.15 4.38 -8.21
N SER A 98 -14.23 4.00 -8.90
CA SER A 98 -15.02 2.83 -8.50
C SER A 98 -14.18 1.56 -8.65
N LEU A 99 -14.24 0.68 -7.65
CA LEU A 99 -13.45 -0.54 -7.63
C LEU A 99 -14.16 -1.67 -8.37
N GLN A 100 -13.42 -2.37 -9.25
CA GLN A 100 -13.93 -3.58 -9.90
C GLN A 100 -14.08 -4.73 -8.89
N TYR A 101 -13.21 -4.77 -7.88
CA TYR A 101 -13.18 -5.83 -6.88
C TYR A 101 -13.16 -5.22 -5.48
N PRO A 102 -14.30 -4.70 -4.98
CA PRO A 102 -14.31 -3.98 -3.68
C PRO A 102 -13.76 -4.79 -2.53
N PHE A 103 -13.89 -6.11 -2.54
CA PHE A 103 -13.36 -6.98 -1.49
C PHE A 103 -11.84 -6.97 -1.41
N GLY A 104 -11.17 -6.53 -2.46
CA GLY A 104 -9.70 -6.43 -2.49
C GLY A 104 -9.13 -5.15 -1.89
N TRP A 105 -9.99 -4.23 -1.44
CA TRP A 105 -9.54 -2.96 -0.87
C TRP A 105 -9.38 -3.10 0.64
N THR A 106 -8.13 -3.04 1.12
CA THR A 106 -7.82 -3.22 2.53
C THR A 106 -6.78 -2.19 2.97
N GLY A 107 -6.66 -2.00 4.27
CA GLY A 107 -5.69 -1.06 4.81
C GLY A 107 -5.24 -1.40 6.21
N MET A 108 -4.24 -0.67 6.68
CA MET A 108 -3.77 -0.77 8.06
C MET A 108 -3.30 0.59 8.55
N MET A 109 -3.48 0.83 9.84
CA MET A 109 -2.96 2.03 10.48
C MET A 109 -1.59 1.73 11.08
N LEU A 110 -0.71 2.72 11.03
CA LEU A 110 0.63 2.65 11.60
C LEU A 110 0.81 3.71 12.68
N ASN A 111 1.81 3.53 13.56
CA ASN A 111 2.19 4.53 14.55
C ASN A 111 1.04 4.96 15.46
N GLU A 112 0.17 4.01 15.81
CA GLU A 112 -0.98 4.29 16.69
C GLU A 112 -1.90 5.41 16.17
N THR A 113 -1.89 5.62 14.85
CA THR A 113 -2.73 6.63 14.21
C THR A 113 -4.20 6.20 14.31
N PRO A 114 -5.09 7.08 14.80
CA PRO A 114 -6.50 6.71 14.90
C PRO A 114 -7.15 6.54 13.53
N VAL A 115 -8.06 5.58 13.42
CA VAL A 115 -8.87 5.42 12.22
C VAL A 115 -9.78 6.64 12.07
N PRO A 116 -9.90 7.24 10.87
CA PRO A 116 -10.79 8.37 10.67
C PRO A 116 -12.23 8.04 11.06
N GLU A 117 -12.90 8.97 11.75
CA GLU A 117 -14.31 8.79 12.16
C GLU A 117 -15.27 8.76 10.97
N GLN A 118 -14.93 9.51 9.92
CA GLN A 118 -15.70 9.54 8.67
C GLN A 118 -14.81 9.13 7.52
N PRO A 119 -15.34 8.44 6.49
CA PRO A 119 -14.55 8.07 5.33
C PRO A 119 -13.93 9.29 4.66
N ILE A 120 -12.66 9.18 4.29
CA ILE A 120 -11.90 10.27 3.67
C ILE A 120 -11.61 9.91 2.22
N GLN A 121 -11.93 10.83 1.30
CA GLN A 121 -11.53 10.70 -0.11
C GLN A 121 -10.06 11.08 -0.27
N PHE A 122 -9.39 10.50 -1.24
CA PHE A 122 -8.00 10.81 -1.50
C PHE A 122 -7.70 10.81 -3.00
N ASP A 123 -6.60 11.46 -3.35
CA ASP A 123 -6.00 11.40 -4.69
C ASP A 123 -4.68 10.65 -4.60
N CYS A 124 -4.25 10.06 -5.70
CA CYS A 124 -2.99 9.34 -5.81
C CYS A 124 -2.09 9.97 -6.87
N VAL A 125 -0.85 9.47 -6.96
CA VAL A 125 0.10 9.93 -7.97
C VAL A 125 -0.44 9.65 -9.37
N ALA A 126 0.09 10.38 -10.37
CA ALA A 126 -0.39 10.29 -11.76
C ALA A 126 -0.41 8.87 -12.31
N ALA A 127 0.60 8.06 -11.98
CA ALA A 127 0.67 6.68 -12.47
C ALA A 127 -0.49 5.81 -12.00
N LEU A 128 -1.12 6.14 -10.87
CA LEU A 128 -2.26 5.41 -10.32
C LEU A 128 -3.60 6.10 -10.61
N SER A 129 -3.58 7.30 -11.20
CA SER A 129 -4.79 8.07 -11.51
C SER A 129 -5.39 7.65 -12.85
N LYS A 130 -5.66 6.36 -12.98
CA LYS A 130 -6.21 5.73 -14.17
C LYS A 130 -7.35 4.79 -13.76
N PRO A 131 -8.59 5.07 -14.21
CA PRO A 131 -9.76 4.27 -13.80
C PRO A 131 -9.61 2.77 -14.04
N GLU A 132 -8.91 2.36 -15.10
CA GLU A 132 -8.74 0.95 -15.47
C GLU A 132 -7.90 0.15 -14.46
N LEU A 133 -7.18 0.81 -13.56
CA LEU A 133 -6.37 0.12 -12.53
C LEU A 133 -7.19 -0.27 -11.30
N TRP A 134 -8.42 0.23 -11.18
CA TRP A 134 -9.22 0.08 -9.95
C TRP A 134 -10.44 -0.83 -10.07
#